data_5153f85cfdd4e7b8460a0ff607bed35d
#
_entry.id   5153f85cfdd4e7b8460a0ff607bed35d
#
_cell.length_a   1.000
_cell.length_b   1.000
_cell.length_c   1.000
_cell.angle_alpha   90.00
_cell.angle_beta   90.00
_cell.angle_gamma   90.00
#
_symmetry.space_group_name_H-M   'P 1'
#
loop_
_entity.id
_entity.type
_entity.pdbx_description
1 polymer ?
#
loop_
_entity_poly.entity_id
_entity_poly.type
_entity_poly.pdbx_seq_one_letter_code
_entity_poly.pdbx_strand_id
1 'polypeptide(L)'
;STRKESSAASDVYKRQLIARSRAEGFGHEVRRRVLLGTYALSEGYYDALYVKAQRVRRLIADDFKRAFAEQCDVIVGPVSPNVARNIGDNKDLKAEWLGDIFTLSVNLAGLPAMSLPCGFSSDAKPLPIGLQLIGNYFKEGQLLAIADRYQQSTDWHTRKPTEV
;
A
#
# COMPACT_ATOMS: atom_id res chain seq x y z
N SER A 1 29.34 -19.07 -39.35
CA SER A 1 28.17 -18.25 -39.76
C SER A 1 26.87 -18.69 -39.04
N THR A 2 26.63 -19.99 -38.87
CA THR A 2 25.38 -20.57 -38.32
C THR A 2 25.14 -20.36 -36.81
N ARG A 3 26.18 -20.14 -36.02
CA ARG A 3 26.02 -19.94 -34.53
C ARG A 3 25.43 -18.59 -34.14
N LYS A 4 25.64 -17.52 -34.91
CA LYS A 4 25.09 -16.19 -34.61
C LYS A 4 23.58 -16.07 -34.90
N GLU A 5 23.11 -16.72 -35.94
CA GLU A 5 21.68 -16.72 -36.30
C GLU A 5 20.83 -17.53 -35.30
N SER A 6 21.36 -18.66 -34.81
CA SER A 6 20.72 -19.47 -33.79
C SER A 6 20.58 -18.72 -32.42
N SER A 7 21.57 -17.92 -32.03
CA SER A 7 21.49 -17.13 -30.80
C SER A 7 20.50 -15.98 -30.92
N ALA A 8 20.48 -15.28 -32.07
CA ALA A 8 19.52 -14.18 -32.29
C ALA A 8 18.06 -14.68 -32.32
N ALA A 9 17.79 -15.81 -32.98
CA ALA A 9 16.46 -16.44 -32.97
C ALA A 9 16.03 -16.88 -31.57
N SER A 10 16.94 -17.44 -30.77
CA SER A 10 16.70 -17.79 -29.39
C SER A 10 16.42 -16.56 -28.52
N ASP A 11 17.11 -15.46 -28.74
CA ASP A 11 16.89 -14.21 -27.99
C ASP A 11 15.56 -13.53 -28.35
N VAL A 12 15.17 -13.58 -29.65
CA VAL A 12 13.85 -13.11 -30.10
C VAL A 12 12.73 -13.94 -29.47
N TYR A 13 12.87 -15.27 -29.47
CA TYR A 13 11.90 -16.16 -28.85
C TYR A 13 11.74 -15.90 -27.33
N LYS A 14 12.86 -15.75 -26.62
CA LYS A 14 12.84 -15.42 -25.17
C LYS A 14 12.16 -14.07 -24.90
N ARG A 15 12.46 -13.05 -25.70
CA ARG A 15 11.80 -11.73 -25.59
C ARG A 15 10.30 -11.81 -25.84
N GLN A 16 9.88 -12.56 -26.86
CA GLN A 16 8.46 -12.76 -27.15
C GLN A 16 7.75 -13.53 -26.02
N LEU A 17 8.37 -14.56 -25.46
CA LEU A 17 7.84 -15.30 -24.33
C LEU A 17 7.64 -14.41 -23.11
N ILE A 18 8.65 -13.62 -22.75
CA ILE A 18 8.57 -12.67 -21.63
C ILE A 18 7.48 -11.62 -21.89
N ALA A 19 7.40 -11.07 -23.11
CA ALA A 19 6.40 -10.08 -23.47
C ALA A 19 4.97 -10.65 -23.36
N ARG A 20 4.75 -11.87 -23.85
CA ARG A 20 3.46 -12.57 -23.73
C ARG A 20 3.11 -12.87 -22.28
N SER A 21 4.03 -13.45 -21.51
CA SER A 21 3.80 -13.75 -20.08
C SER A 21 3.43 -12.50 -19.28
N ARG A 22 4.07 -11.37 -19.54
CA ARG A 22 3.73 -10.09 -18.91
C ARG A 22 2.39 -9.54 -19.40
N ALA A 23 2.07 -9.67 -20.68
CA ALA A 23 0.81 -9.19 -21.23
C ALA A 23 -0.40 -9.99 -20.72
N GLU A 24 -0.23 -11.29 -20.54
CA GLU A 24 -1.28 -12.21 -20.07
C GLU A 24 -1.38 -12.21 -18.53
N GLY A 25 -0.24 -12.19 -17.82
CA GLY A 25 -0.19 -12.31 -16.37
C GLY A 25 -0.40 -11.01 -15.60
N PHE A 26 -0.16 -9.85 -16.19
CA PHE A 26 -0.28 -8.55 -15.49
C PHE A 26 -1.58 -7.84 -15.84
N GLY A 27 -2.38 -7.52 -14.83
CA GLY A 27 -3.53 -6.64 -14.97
C GLY A 27 -3.13 -5.21 -15.36
N HIS A 28 -4.11 -4.40 -15.74
CA HIS A 28 -3.92 -3.03 -16.23
C HIS A 28 -3.13 -2.15 -15.25
N GLU A 29 -3.46 -2.21 -13.96
CA GLU A 29 -2.82 -1.40 -12.92
C GLU A 29 -1.34 -1.78 -12.72
N VAL A 30 -1.02 -3.06 -12.66
CA VAL A 30 0.36 -3.54 -12.54
C VAL A 30 1.20 -3.08 -13.72
N ARG A 31 0.67 -3.18 -14.96
CA ARG A 31 1.36 -2.69 -16.16
C ARG A 31 1.64 -1.19 -16.09
N ARG A 32 0.65 -0.40 -15.64
CA ARG A 32 0.79 1.05 -15.46
C ARG A 32 1.90 1.39 -14.46
N ARG A 33 1.95 0.70 -13.31
CA ARG A 33 2.99 0.92 -12.28
C ARG A 33 4.38 0.53 -12.76
N VAL A 34 4.51 -0.56 -13.50
CA VAL A 34 5.79 -0.98 -14.11
C VAL A 34 6.29 0.08 -15.10
N LEU A 35 5.41 0.61 -15.96
CA LEU A 35 5.75 1.67 -16.91
C LEU A 35 6.18 2.96 -16.20
N LEU A 36 5.44 3.41 -15.18
CA LEU A 36 5.80 4.59 -14.39
C LEU A 36 7.13 4.42 -13.66
N GLY A 37 7.39 3.25 -13.08
CA GLY A 37 8.67 2.94 -12.44
C GLY A 37 9.83 2.97 -13.42
N THR A 38 9.66 2.39 -14.60
CA THR A 38 10.67 2.41 -15.67
C THR A 38 10.94 3.84 -16.14
N TYR A 39 9.91 4.65 -16.31
CA TYR A 39 10.04 6.06 -16.67
C TYR A 39 10.80 6.86 -15.61
N ALA A 40 10.46 6.70 -14.34
CA ALA A 40 11.12 7.39 -13.24
C ALA A 40 12.61 7.04 -13.09
N LEU A 41 13.01 5.84 -13.55
CA LEU A 41 14.40 5.37 -13.53
C LEU A 41 15.15 5.64 -14.83
N SER A 42 14.50 6.23 -15.85
CA SER A 42 15.13 6.52 -17.14
C SER A 42 16.10 7.71 -17.05
N GLU A 43 17.04 7.75 -17.99
CA GLU A 43 18.02 8.83 -18.11
C GLU A 43 17.31 10.20 -18.21
N GLY A 44 17.82 11.19 -17.47
CA GLY A 44 17.24 12.53 -17.38
C GLY A 44 16.15 12.71 -16.32
N TYR A 45 15.49 11.64 -15.86
CA TYR A 45 14.46 11.69 -14.84
C TYR A 45 14.89 11.10 -13.49
N TYR A 46 15.98 10.33 -13.48
CA TYR A 46 16.46 9.66 -12.29
C TYR A 46 16.71 10.62 -11.13
N ASP A 47 17.48 11.68 -11.34
CA ASP A 47 17.78 12.68 -10.29
C ASP A 47 16.55 13.53 -9.95
N ALA A 48 15.80 13.95 -10.94
CA ALA A 48 14.67 14.85 -10.77
C ALA A 48 13.47 14.18 -10.06
N LEU A 49 13.22 12.90 -10.34
CA LEU A 49 12.08 12.18 -9.80
C LEU A 49 12.49 11.18 -8.72
N TYR A 50 13.34 10.22 -9.05
CA TYR A 50 13.66 9.12 -8.15
C TYR A 50 14.47 9.58 -6.93
N VAL A 51 15.56 10.30 -7.13
CA VAL A 51 16.41 10.80 -6.01
C VAL A 51 15.62 11.78 -5.13
N LYS A 52 14.82 12.65 -5.74
CA LYS A 52 13.93 13.55 -4.99
C LYS A 52 12.90 12.78 -4.16
N ALA A 53 12.28 11.76 -4.73
CA ALA A 53 11.33 10.90 -4.01
C ALA A 53 11.99 10.19 -2.82
N GLN A 54 13.22 9.69 -2.98
CA GLN A 54 13.97 9.07 -1.88
C GLN A 54 14.29 10.07 -0.74
N ARG A 55 14.59 11.32 -1.07
CA ARG A 55 14.78 12.37 -0.07
C ARG A 55 13.49 12.67 0.70
N VAL A 56 12.37 12.80 0.00
CA VAL A 56 11.06 13.01 0.63
C VAL A 56 10.66 11.81 1.51
N ARG A 57 10.88 10.58 1.02
CA ARG A 57 10.68 9.37 1.80
C ARG A 57 11.47 9.39 3.11
N ARG A 58 12.72 9.88 3.09
CA ARG A 58 13.53 9.99 4.28
C ARG A 58 12.96 10.99 5.28
N LEU A 59 12.47 12.14 4.82
CA LEU A 59 11.82 13.14 5.69
C LEU A 59 10.58 12.55 6.37
N ILE A 60 9.74 11.82 5.63
CA ILE A 60 8.58 11.12 6.20
C ILE A 60 9.02 10.14 7.30
N ALA A 61 10.05 9.33 7.05
CA ALA A 61 10.55 8.39 8.05
C ALA A 61 11.12 9.09 9.30
N ASP A 62 11.79 10.22 9.12
CA ASP A 62 12.37 11.00 10.22
C ASP A 62 11.29 11.68 11.07
N ASP A 63 10.15 12.08 10.50
CA ASP A 63 8.99 12.58 11.25
C ASP A 63 8.41 11.50 12.18
N PHE A 64 8.19 10.28 11.68
CA PHE A 64 7.75 9.16 12.52
C PHE A 64 8.77 8.82 13.62
N LYS A 65 10.09 8.84 13.30
CA LYS A 65 11.13 8.58 14.29
C LYS A 65 11.09 9.57 15.45
N ARG A 66 10.89 10.86 15.16
CA ARG A 66 10.74 11.89 16.20
C ARG A 66 9.50 11.64 17.05
N ALA A 67 8.35 11.35 16.42
CA ALA A 67 7.13 11.06 17.14
C ALA A 67 7.30 9.90 18.12
N PHE A 68 7.90 8.79 17.69
CA PHE A 68 8.16 7.63 18.54
C PHE A 68 9.27 7.85 19.59
N ALA A 69 10.20 8.75 19.35
CA ALA A 69 11.26 9.06 20.33
C ALA A 69 10.80 9.98 21.45
N GLU A 70 9.88 10.91 21.17
CA GLU A 70 9.57 12.03 22.03
C GLU A 70 8.13 12.12 22.51
N GLN A 71 7.17 11.47 21.80
CA GLN A 71 5.76 11.78 21.99
C GLN A 71 4.88 10.56 22.29
N CYS A 72 5.12 9.41 21.68
CA CYS A 72 4.21 8.28 21.79
C CYS A 72 4.87 6.92 21.52
N ASP A 73 4.25 5.87 22.04
CA ASP A 73 4.63 4.47 21.80
C ASP A 73 3.92 3.87 20.59
N VAL A 74 2.72 4.35 20.27
CA VAL A 74 1.86 3.91 19.16
C VAL A 74 1.08 5.09 18.63
N ILE A 75 0.96 5.17 17.31
CA ILE A 75 0.10 6.13 16.62
C ILE A 75 -1.19 5.43 16.22
N VAL A 76 -2.32 6.10 16.46
CA VAL A 76 -3.66 5.58 16.19
C VAL A 76 -4.36 6.52 15.21
N GLY A 77 -5.02 5.97 14.20
CA GLY A 77 -5.75 6.76 13.22
C GLY A 77 -6.72 5.92 12.38
N PRO A 78 -7.43 6.53 11.44
CA PRO A 78 -8.26 5.79 10.49
C PRO A 78 -7.38 5.05 9.47
N VAL A 79 -7.87 3.90 8.97
CA VAL A 79 -7.21 3.18 7.87
C VAL A 79 -7.46 3.85 6.53
N SER A 80 -8.69 4.33 6.33
CA SER A 80 -9.15 4.97 5.09
C SER A 80 -10.06 6.15 5.41
N PRO A 81 -10.09 7.19 4.58
CA PRO A 81 -11.01 8.33 4.76
C PRO A 81 -12.48 7.96 4.55
N ASN A 82 -12.76 6.84 3.92
CA ASN A 82 -14.11 6.39 3.58
C ASN A 82 -14.30 4.90 3.92
N VAL A 83 -15.54 4.49 4.10
CA VAL A 83 -15.94 3.08 4.13
C VAL A 83 -15.82 2.43 2.76
N ALA A 84 -16.01 1.11 2.68
CA ALA A 84 -15.97 0.37 1.42
C ALA A 84 -16.92 0.96 0.37
N ARG A 85 -16.48 0.96 -0.87
CA ARG A 85 -17.26 1.45 -2.02
C ARG A 85 -18.11 0.34 -2.62
N ASN A 86 -19.10 0.71 -3.42
CA ASN A 86 -19.84 -0.26 -4.21
C ASN A 86 -18.94 -0.89 -5.28
N ILE A 87 -19.20 -2.15 -5.58
CA ILE A 87 -18.51 -2.87 -6.66
C ILE A 87 -18.86 -2.18 -7.98
N GLY A 88 -17.83 -1.85 -8.77
CA GLY A 88 -18.00 -1.16 -10.05
C GLY A 88 -18.02 0.37 -9.99
N ASP A 89 -17.95 0.97 -8.82
CA ASP A 89 -17.76 2.43 -8.66
C ASP A 89 -16.36 2.84 -9.15
N ASN A 90 -16.25 3.06 -10.46
CA ASN A 90 -15.02 3.56 -11.08
C ASN A 90 -14.90 5.06 -10.80
N LYS A 91 -14.13 5.41 -9.78
CA LYS A 91 -13.78 6.80 -9.50
C LYS A 91 -12.51 7.21 -10.24
N ASP A 92 -12.40 8.53 -10.44
CA ASP A 92 -11.21 9.21 -10.89
C ASP A 92 -9.96 8.71 -10.10
N LEU A 93 -8.84 8.57 -10.79
CA LEU A 93 -7.54 8.18 -10.24
C LEU A 93 -7.13 8.96 -8.98
N LYS A 94 -7.48 10.26 -8.92
CA LYS A 94 -7.21 11.09 -7.74
C LYS A 94 -7.99 10.62 -6.51
N ALA A 95 -9.25 10.22 -6.69
CA ALA A 95 -10.08 9.70 -5.61
C ALA A 95 -9.60 8.33 -5.13
N GLU A 96 -8.99 7.54 -6.01
CA GLU A 96 -8.34 6.27 -5.67
C GLU A 96 -7.09 6.48 -4.81
N TRP A 97 -6.23 7.42 -5.21
CA TRP A 97 -5.02 7.77 -4.44
C TRP A 97 -5.31 8.42 -3.10
N LEU A 98 -6.36 9.23 -3.01
CA LEU A 98 -6.81 9.81 -1.74
C LEU A 98 -7.33 8.74 -0.77
N GLY A 99 -7.77 7.58 -1.27
CA GLY A 99 -8.13 6.43 -0.43
C GLY A 99 -6.98 5.89 0.41
N ASP A 100 -5.74 6.01 -0.08
CA ASP A 100 -4.53 5.47 0.55
C ASP A 100 -3.78 6.48 1.43
N ILE A 101 -4.34 7.69 1.63
CA ILE A 101 -3.62 8.82 2.27
C ILE A 101 -3.07 8.47 3.66
N PHE A 102 -3.80 7.64 4.44
CA PHE A 102 -3.40 7.26 5.79
C PHE A 102 -2.47 6.05 5.86
N THR A 103 -2.37 5.25 4.80
CA THR A 103 -1.55 4.04 4.78
C THR A 103 -0.24 4.22 4.01
N LEU A 104 -0.19 5.17 3.08
CA LEU A 104 0.95 5.38 2.20
C LEU A 104 2.23 5.80 2.97
N SER A 105 2.11 6.74 3.90
CA SER A 105 3.23 7.26 4.69
C SER A 105 3.89 6.19 5.57
N VAL A 106 3.08 5.29 6.13
CA VAL A 106 3.55 4.16 6.96
C VAL A 106 4.39 3.20 6.15
N ASN A 107 3.92 2.84 4.93
CA ASN A 107 4.66 1.99 4.00
C ASN A 107 5.97 2.66 3.53
N LEU A 108 5.95 3.96 3.24
CA LEU A 108 7.13 4.72 2.85
C LEU A 108 8.16 4.80 3.98
N ALA A 109 7.72 4.93 5.23
CA ALA A 109 8.59 4.91 6.39
C ALA A 109 9.11 3.50 6.73
N GLY A 110 8.45 2.43 6.28
CA GLY A 110 8.82 1.04 6.56
C GLY A 110 8.46 0.61 7.98
N LEU A 111 7.34 1.12 8.52
CA LEU A 111 6.90 0.85 9.88
C LEU A 111 5.89 -0.31 9.92
N PRO A 112 5.84 -1.08 11.01
CA PRO A 112 4.79 -2.05 11.24
C PRO A 112 3.47 -1.34 11.54
N ALA A 113 2.41 -1.81 10.91
CA ALA A 113 1.06 -1.33 11.18
C ALA A 113 0.04 -2.44 11.03
N MET A 114 -1.12 -2.28 11.67
CA MET A 114 -2.22 -3.21 11.55
C MET A 114 -3.56 -2.47 11.58
N SER A 115 -4.59 -3.11 11.03
CA SER A 115 -5.95 -2.62 11.05
C SER A 115 -6.83 -3.48 11.95
N LEU A 116 -7.71 -2.83 12.71
CA LEU A 116 -8.70 -3.45 13.57
C LEU A 116 -10.07 -2.87 13.27
N PRO A 117 -11.17 -3.65 13.32
CA PRO A 117 -12.51 -3.09 13.27
C PRO A 117 -12.79 -2.27 14.53
N CYS A 118 -13.35 -1.06 14.35
CA CYS A 118 -13.64 -0.15 15.48
C CYS A 118 -15.07 0.41 15.47
N GLY A 119 -15.89 0.01 14.53
CA GLY A 119 -17.25 0.48 14.43
C GLY A 119 -17.88 0.20 13.07
N PHE A 120 -19.06 0.78 12.89
CA PHE A 120 -19.79 0.78 11.63
C PHE A 120 -20.19 2.22 11.28
N SER A 121 -20.36 2.46 9.96
CA SER A 121 -20.91 3.72 9.47
C SER A 121 -22.37 3.89 9.94
N SER A 122 -22.84 5.15 9.94
CA SER A 122 -24.21 5.50 10.29
C SER A 122 -25.20 5.39 9.14
N ASP A 123 -24.80 4.79 8.03
CA ASP A 123 -25.64 4.64 6.84
C ASP A 123 -26.75 3.60 7.05
N ALA A 124 -27.77 3.62 6.17
CA ALA A 124 -28.86 2.66 6.19
C ALA A 124 -28.38 1.19 6.04
N LYS A 125 -27.25 0.98 5.40
CA LYS A 125 -26.48 -0.28 5.37
C LYS A 125 -25.13 -0.04 6.04
N PRO A 126 -25.00 -0.34 7.34
CA PRO A 126 -23.78 -0.09 8.09
C PRO A 126 -22.58 -0.86 7.53
N LEU A 127 -21.50 -0.17 7.20
CA LEU A 127 -20.26 -0.73 6.70
C LEU A 127 -19.16 -0.65 7.77
N PRO A 128 -18.27 -1.66 7.86
CA PRO A 128 -17.19 -1.67 8.85
C PRO A 128 -16.23 -0.50 8.68
N ILE A 129 -15.79 0.04 9.82
CA ILE A 129 -14.77 1.09 9.91
C ILE A 129 -13.51 0.48 10.53
N GLY A 130 -12.35 0.75 9.92
CA GLY A 130 -11.05 0.27 10.37
C GLY A 130 -10.29 1.32 11.17
N LEU A 131 -9.76 0.90 12.32
CA LEU A 131 -8.77 1.62 13.13
C LEU A 131 -7.38 1.15 12.71
N GLN A 132 -6.46 2.08 12.43
CA GLN A 132 -5.05 1.77 12.17
C GLN A 132 -4.22 1.98 13.43
N LEU A 133 -3.40 0.99 13.78
CA LEU A 133 -2.34 1.08 14.76
C LEU A 133 -1.00 1.06 14.05
N ILE A 134 -0.13 2.03 14.34
CA ILE A 134 1.21 2.14 13.76
C ILE A 134 2.22 2.07 14.91
N GLY A 135 3.19 1.18 14.81
CA GLY A 135 4.24 0.98 15.81
C GLY A 135 5.62 1.40 15.31
N ASN A 136 6.54 1.50 16.24
CA ASN A 136 7.96 1.72 15.90
C ASN A 136 8.57 0.44 15.28
N TYR A 137 9.74 0.58 14.66
CA TYR A 137 10.46 -0.53 14.04
C TYR A 137 10.64 -1.70 15.00
N PHE A 138 10.34 -2.91 14.52
CA PHE A 138 10.46 -4.17 15.28
C PHE A 138 9.62 -4.23 16.57
N LYS A 139 8.52 -3.46 16.65
CA LYS A 139 7.59 -3.45 17.78
C LYS A 139 6.25 -4.12 17.46
N GLU A 140 6.24 -5.10 16.56
CA GLU A 140 5.03 -5.85 16.16
C GLU A 140 4.35 -6.51 17.36
N GLY A 141 5.13 -7.05 18.30
CA GLY A 141 4.61 -7.64 19.54
C GLY A 141 3.85 -6.64 20.41
N GLN A 142 4.29 -5.38 20.45
CA GLN A 142 3.58 -4.31 21.16
C GLN A 142 2.24 -3.98 20.48
N LEU A 143 2.22 -3.89 19.14
CA LEU A 143 0.99 -3.67 18.38
C LEU A 143 -0.02 -4.79 18.63
N LEU A 144 0.41 -6.04 18.57
CA LEU A 144 -0.43 -7.21 18.83
C LEU A 144 -1.01 -7.19 20.25
N ALA A 145 -0.20 -6.84 21.26
CA ALA A 145 -0.66 -6.76 22.65
C ALA A 145 -1.71 -5.63 22.85
N ILE A 146 -1.54 -4.50 22.18
CA ILE A 146 -2.52 -3.39 22.22
C ILE A 146 -3.80 -3.81 21.50
N ALA A 147 -3.69 -4.46 20.35
CA ALA A 147 -4.81 -4.98 19.58
C ALA A 147 -5.63 -6.00 20.37
N ASP A 148 -4.95 -6.94 21.04
CA ASP A 148 -5.60 -7.93 21.89
C ASP A 148 -6.38 -7.27 23.04
N ARG A 149 -5.77 -6.32 23.75
CA ARG A 149 -6.45 -5.56 24.81
C ARG A 149 -7.64 -4.77 24.32
N TYR A 150 -7.54 -4.17 23.12
CA TYR A 150 -8.65 -3.48 22.50
C TYR A 150 -9.81 -4.44 22.18
N GLN A 151 -9.51 -5.62 21.66
CA GLN A 151 -10.50 -6.65 21.38
C GLN A 151 -11.14 -7.25 22.64
N GLN A 152 -10.40 -7.33 23.75
CA GLN A 152 -10.96 -7.74 25.05
C GLN A 152 -11.92 -6.69 25.64
N SER A 153 -11.75 -5.42 25.33
CA SER A 153 -12.59 -4.30 25.80
C SER A 153 -13.74 -3.95 24.86
N THR A 154 -13.77 -4.53 23.64
CA THR A 154 -14.78 -4.26 22.61
C THR A 154 -15.21 -5.55 21.94
N ASP A 155 -16.34 -5.52 21.24
CA ASP A 155 -16.88 -6.66 20.50
C ASP A 155 -16.87 -6.47 18.97
N TRP A 156 -16.24 -5.41 18.46
CA TRP A 156 -16.25 -5.08 17.04
C TRP A 156 -15.72 -6.18 16.14
N HIS A 157 -14.72 -6.94 16.58
CA HIS A 157 -14.09 -8.02 15.85
C HIS A 157 -14.99 -9.28 15.74
N THR A 158 -16.01 -9.41 16.57
CA THR A 158 -16.97 -10.53 16.54
C THR A 158 -18.22 -10.22 15.74
N ARG A 159 -18.47 -8.94 15.47
CA ARG A 159 -19.64 -8.49 14.71
C ARG A 159 -19.46 -8.77 13.22
N LYS A 160 -20.53 -9.22 12.60
CA LYS A 160 -20.60 -9.45 11.14
C LYS A 160 -21.43 -8.36 10.48
N PRO A 161 -21.16 -7.99 9.22
CA PRO A 161 -22.08 -7.19 8.43
C PRO A 161 -23.44 -7.86 8.38
N THR A 162 -24.52 -7.07 8.43
CA THR A 162 -25.88 -7.58 8.22
C THR A 162 -25.93 -8.18 6.83
N GLU A 163 -26.38 -9.42 6.72
CA GLU A 163 -26.59 -10.07 5.43
C GLU A 163 -27.55 -9.23 4.57
N VAL A 164 -27.19 -9.04 3.31
CA VAL A 164 -27.93 -8.22 2.34
C VAL A 164 -28.95 -9.10 1.63
#